data_623073bf381121b80df1138562d13984
#
_entry.id   623073bf381121b80df1138562d13984
#
_cell.length_a   1.000
_cell.length_b   1.000
_cell.length_c   1.000
_cell.angle_alpha   90.00
_cell.angle_beta   90.00
_cell.angle_gamma   90.00
#
_symmetry.space_group_name_H-M   'P 1'
#
loop_
_entity.id
_entity.type
_entity.pdbx_description
1 polymer ?
#
loop_
_entity_poly.entity_id
_entity_poly.type
_entity_poly.pdbx_seq_one_letter_code
_entity_poly.pdbx_strand_id
1 'polypeptide(L)'
;MNLWDVKANKYDQELMRLAAGSSDTSVLEYKLGKVPEDGGASFGNISPYLVHRYGFTPTCMIAPFTGDNPSTILALPLRPLDAIVSLGTSTTFLMSTPHYKPDPAVHFFNHPTTAGLYMFMLCYKNGGLAREQIRDNVGPVAPVSPDTWSLFNHHATHAPPLGAKDPSSPLKITLYFPRPEIVPNVRAGTYRFTYTPINASLSTSNSWDLPSDDCRAILESQLLSLRLRSRNIVAPPTPNPHKLPAQPRRIYLVGGGSQNKAIAQLAGEVLGGVEGVYRLDVGGNACALGSAYKAVWAVERKLNETFEQLIGSRWREEEFVKKVADGYQAGLFDKYEKGLEALNAVEQEVLTTQEKDAERAGTTGAGRVV
;
A
#
# COMPACT_ATOMS: atom_id res chain seq x y z
N MET A 1 15.28 -1.95 -11.23
CA MET A 1 15.13 -2.38 -9.83
C MET A 1 15.21 -3.89 -9.68
N ASN A 2 14.59 -4.69 -10.55
CA ASN A 2 14.58 -6.16 -10.42
C ASN A 2 15.95 -6.85 -10.61
N LEU A 3 16.98 -6.13 -11.04
CA LEU A 3 18.34 -6.66 -11.22
C LEU A 3 19.25 -6.45 -10.00
N TRP A 4 18.73 -5.79 -8.95
CA TRP A 4 19.50 -5.39 -7.79
C TRP A 4 19.17 -6.24 -6.57
N ASP A 5 20.16 -6.91 -6.02
CA ASP A 5 20.04 -7.56 -4.71
C ASP A 5 20.14 -6.50 -3.61
N VAL A 6 19.00 -6.19 -3.01
CA VAL A 6 18.84 -5.15 -1.98
C VAL A 6 19.66 -5.48 -0.73
N LYS A 7 19.79 -6.77 -0.35
CA LYS A 7 20.53 -7.21 0.83
C LYS A 7 22.05 -7.19 0.59
N ALA A 8 22.46 -7.70 -0.57
CA ALA A 8 23.89 -7.76 -0.93
C ALA A 8 24.42 -6.41 -1.46
N ASN A 9 23.55 -5.46 -1.73
CA ASN A 9 23.83 -4.13 -2.29
C ASN A 9 24.68 -4.21 -3.58
N LYS A 10 24.28 -5.09 -4.50
CA LYS A 10 24.93 -5.32 -5.79
C LYS A 10 23.96 -5.86 -6.84
N TYR A 11 24.37 -5.85 -8.11
CA TYR A 11 23.60 -6.51 -9.16
C TYR A 11 23.59 -8.03 -8.95
N ASP A 12 22.41 -8.64 -9.06
CA ASP A 12 22.26 -10.09 -9.09
C ASP A 12 22.71 -10.62 -10.45
N GLN A 13 23.75 -11.45 -10.45
CA GLN A 13 24.42 -11.92 -11.67
C GLN A 13 23.56 -12.89 -12.48
N GLU A 14 22.67 -13.63 -11.86
CA GLU A 14 21.75 -14.53 -12.55
C GLU A 14 20.69 -13.74 -13.32
N LEU A 15 20.07 -12.77 -12.66
CA LEU A 15 19.10 -11.86 -13.27
C LEU A 15 19.77 -10.97 -14.34
N MET A 16 21.02 -10.57 -14.13
CA MET A 16 21.79 -9.83 -15.13
C MET A 16 22.02 -10.66 -16.41
N ARG A 17 22.39 -11.94 -16.30
CA ARG A 17 22.53 -12.84 -17.47
C ARG A 17 21.21 -13.05 -18.18
N LEU A 18 20.12 -13.24 -17.41
CA LEU A 18 18.78 -13.37 -17.97
C LEU A 18 18.39 -12.11 -18.78
N ALA A 19 18.62 -10.93 -18.21
CA ALA A 19 18.29 -9.66 -18.85
C ALA A 19 19.19 -9.35 -20.06
N ALA A 20 20.46 -9.74 -20.01
CA ALA A 20 21.41 -9.58 -21.11
C ALA A 20 21.15 -10.58 -22.26
N GLY A 21 20.45 -11.69 -21.97
CA GLY A 21 20.34 -12.83 -22.92
C GLY A 21 21.68 -13.50 -23.22
N SER A 22 22.68 -13.35 -22.34
CA SER A 22 24.07 -13.79 -22.50
C SER A 22 24.71 -14.08 -21.16
N SER A 23 25.71 -14.97 -21.18
CA SER A 23 26.60 -15.18 -20.01
C SER A 23 27.54 -13.99 -19.75
N ASP A 24 27.84 -13.20 -20.79
CA ASP A 24 28.57 -11.94 -20.67
C ASP A 24 27.63 -10.78 -20.40
N THR A 25 27.74 -10.21 -19.20
CA THR A 25 26.91 -9.09 -18.72
C THR A 25 27.58 -7.73 -18.84
N SER A 26 28.81 -7.67 -19.34
CA SER A 26 29.67 -6.47 -19.32
C SER A 26 29.04 -5.26 -20.02
N VAL A 27 28.39 -5.47 -21.17
CA VAL A 27 27.69 -4.40 -21.91
C VAL A 27 26.50 -3.87 -21.13
N LEU A 28 25.74 -4.75 -20.46
CA LEU A 28 24.60 -4.35 -19.64
C LEU A 28 25.05 -3.61 -18.39
N GLU A 29 26.10 -4.11 -17.72
CA GLU A 29 26.69 -3.44 -16.55
C GLU A 29 27.24 -2.04 -16.91
N TYR A 30 27.90 -1.91 -18.04
CA TYR A 30 28.36 -0.62 -18.53
C TYR A 30 27.22 0.36 -18.77
N LYS A 31 26.10 -0.11 -19.37
CA LYS A 31 24.92 0.73 -19.63
C LYS A 31 24.19 1.15 -18.35
N LEU A 32 24.09 0.26 -17.39
CA LEU A 32 23.42 0.53 -16.10
C LEU A 32 24.28 1.40 -15.19
N GLY A 33 25.60 1.26 -15.27
CA GLY A 33 26.55 1.98 -14.44
C GLY A 33 26.53 1.51 -12.98
N LYS A 34 27.32 2.19 -12.15
CA LYS A 34 27.38 1.94 -10.71
C LYS A 34 26.15 2.56 -10.02
N VAL A 35 25.44 1.79 -9.23
CA VAL A 35 24.37 2.30 -8.35
C VAL A 35 25.03 3.11 -7.22
N PRO A 36 24.67 4.40 -7.04
CA PRO A 36 25.24 5.21 -5.97
C PRO A 36 24.73 4.74 -4.61
N GLU A 37 25.63 4.68 -3.64
CA GLU A 37 25.31 4.35 -2.24
C GLU A 37 24.61 5.53 -1.55
N ASP A 38 24.98 6.75 -1.94
CA ASP A 38 24.39 7.97 -1.44
C ASP A 38 23.30 8.49 -2.41
N GLY A 39 22.07 8.50 -1.96
CA GLY A 39 20.94 9.01 -2.74
C GLY A 39 21.01 10.48 -3.12
N GLY A 40 21.88 11.26 -2.45
CA GLY A 40 22.15 12.68 -2.76
C GLY A 40 23.48 12.91 -3.48
N ALA A 41 24.13 11.86 -4.02
CA ALA A 41 25.37 12.00 -4.78
C ALA A 41 25.16 12.88 -6.04
N SER A 42 26.24 13.37 -6.62
CA SER A 42 26.23 14.10 -7.89
C SER A 42 26.68 13.20 -9.03
N PHE A 43 25.92 13.18 -10.12
CA PHE A 43 26.32 12.61 -11.40
C PHE A 43 27.00 13.63 -12.32
N GLY A 44 27.35 14.80 -11.80
CA GLY A 44 27.93 15.90 -12.53
C GLY A 44 26.89 16.94 -12.93
N ASN A 45 27.26 17.80 -13.86
CA ASN A 45 26.40 18.88 -14.33
C ASN A 45 25.56 18.44 -15.55
N ILE A 46 24.48 19.15 -15.76
CA ILE A 46 23.57 18.95 -16.90
C ILE A 46 24.33 19.10 -18.23
N SER A 47 23.91 18.34 -19.25
CA SER A 47 24.59 18.37 -20.54
C SER A 47 24.51 19.75 -21.21
N PRO A 48 25.56 20.16 -21.96
CA PRO A 48 25.54 21.41 -22.72
C PRO A 48 24.35 21.53 -23.69
N TYR A 49 23.87 20.41 -24.23
CA TYR A 49 22.68 20.38 -25.08
C TYR A 49 21.44 20.95 -24.36
N LEU A 50 21.20 20.53 -23.11
CA LEU A 50 20.04 20.99 -22.32
C LEU A 50 20.22 22.46 -21.88
N VAL A 51 21.44 22.88 -21.59
CA VAL A 51 21.77 24.29 -21.33
C VAL A 51 21.38 25.16 -22.53
N HIS A 52 21.86 24.80 -23.73
CA HIS A 52 21.58 25.57 -24.94
C HIS A 52 20.11 25.51 -25.37
N ARG A 53 19.46 24.35 -25.24
CA ARG A 53 18.10 24.13 -25.72
C ARG A 53 17.04 24.74 -24.82
N TYR A 54 17.22 24.68 -23.49
CA TYR A 54 16.19 24.97 -22.51
C TYR A 54 16.60 26.04 -21.48
N GLY A 55 17.81 26.61 -21.57
CA GLY A 55 18.26 27.69 -20.74
C GLY A 55 18.60 27.28 -19.28
N PHE A 56 18.93 26.01 -19.05
CA PHE A 56 19.46 25.59 -17.76
C PHE A 56 20.79 26.28 -17.44
N THR A 57 21.08 26.52 -16.16
CA THR A 57 22.41 26.97 -15.76
C THR A 57 23.45 25.86 -16.02
N PRO A 58 24.65 26.17 -16.52
CA PRO A 58 25.67 25.13 -16.76
C PRO A 58 26.09 24.37 -15.49
N THR A 59 25.87 24.95 -14.32
CA THR A 59 26.16 24.34 -13.00
C THR A 59 24.99 23.54 -12.44
N CYS A 60 23.91 23.37 -13.18
CA CYS A 60 22.77 22.55 -12.74
C CYS A 60 23.23 21.10 -12.48
N MET A 61 23.16 20.66 -11.24
CA MET A 61 23.60 19.34 -10.81
C MET A 61 22.56 18.27 -11.16
N ILE A 62 23.03 17.12 -11.58
CA ILE A 62 22.21 15.91 -11.75
C ILE A 62 22.34 15.03 -10.52
N ALA A 63 21.26 14.88 -9.77
CA ALA A 63 21.16 13.96 -8.65
C ALA A 63 20.63 12.58 -9.08
N PRO A 64 20.96 11.49 -8.37
CA PRO A 64 20.41 10.17 -8.64
C PRO A 64 18.89 10.18 -8.62
N PHE A 65 18.28 9.60 -9.64
CA PHE A 65 16.83 9.44 -9.72
C PHE A 65 16.37 8.26 -8.82
N THR A 66 15.10 8.24 -8.46
CA THR A 66 14.43 7.10 -7.82
C THR A 66 13.05 6.88 -8.44
N GLY A 67 12.41 5.74 -8.15
CA GLY A 67 11.08 5.43 -8.68
C GLY A 67 9.96 6.30 -8.07
N ASP A 68 8.76 6.23 -8.64
CA ASP A 68 7.57 6.98 -8.21
C ASP A 68 7.17 6.69 -6.75
N ASN A 69 7.10 5.42 -6.35
CA ASN A 69 6.74 5.05 -4.97
C ASN A 69 7.82 5.41 -3.95
N PRO A 70 9.12 5.16 -4.18
CA PRO A 70 10.18 5.72 -3.35
C PRO A 70 10.19 7.25 -3.29
N SER A 71 9.81 7.94 -4.37
CA SER A 71 9.64 9.40 -4.34
C SER A 71 8.44 9.82 -3.50
N THR A 72 7.33 9.08 -3.56
CA THR A 72 6.13 9.39 -2.79
C THR A 72 6.40 9.36 -1.28
N ILE A 73 7.26 8.45 -0.80
CA ILE A 73 7.61 8.39 0.63
C ILE A 73 8.40 9.62 1.10
N LEU A 74 9.02 10.34 0.16
CA LEU A 74 9.75 11.58 0.41
C LEU A 74 8.89 12.86 0.31
N ALA A 75 7.59 12.72 0.02
CA ALA A 75 6.69 13.89 -0.10
C ALA A 75 6.47 14.62 1.24
N LEU A 76 6.88 14.03 2.35
CA LEU A 76 6.89 14.63 3.68
C LEU A 76 8.02 13.98 4.51
N PRO A 77 8.52 14.68 5.56
CA PRO A 77 9.51 14.11 6.47
C PRO A 77 8.89 13.08 7.40
N LEU A 78 8.75 11.84 6.88
CA LEU A 78 8.19 10.73 7.63
C LEU A 78 9.06 10.39 8.85
N ARG A 79 8.41 10.13 9.97
CA ARG A 79 9.04 9.58 11.15
C ARG A 79 8.96 8.05 11.15
N PRO A 80 9.77 7.37 11.95
CA PRO A 80 9.67 5.91 12.09
C PRO A 80 8.24 5.45 12.37
N LEU A 81 7.81 4.38 11.71
CA LEU A 81 6.46 3.80 11.76
C LEU A 81 5.34 4.66 11.15
N ASP A 82 5.63 5.74 10.46
CA ASP A 82 4.62 6.42 9.64
C ASP A 82 4.31 5.60 8.40
N ALA A 83 3.02 5.51 8.09
CA ALA A 83 2.53 4.83 6.89
C ALA A 83 1.81 5.80 5.96
N ILE A 84 2.00 5.62 4.65
CA ILE A 84 1.19 6.28 3.62
C ILE A 84 0.27 5.23 3.00
N VAL A 85 -1.02 5.52 2.94
CA VAL A 85 -2.01 4.73 2.20
C VAL A 85 -2.52 5.57 1.03
N SER A 86 -2.13 5.19 -0.18
CA SER A 86 -2.61 5.84 -1.39
C SER A 86 -3.91 5.19 -1.85
N LEU A 87 -4.97 5.99 -1.93
CA LEU A 87 -6.34 5.57 -2.20
C LEU A 87 -6.79 6.09 -3.58
N GLY A 88 -6.12 5.63 -4.62
CA GLY A 88 -6.48 5.86 -6.02
C GLY A 88 -7.37 4.75 -6.60
N THR A 89 -7.35 4.60 -7.93
CA THR A 89 -7.95 3.45 -8.65
C THR A 89 -7.37 2.13 -8.12
N SER A 90 -6.06 2.08 -7.90
CA SER A 90 -5.33 1.08 -7.11
C SER A 90 -5.16 1.58 -5.67
N THR A 91 -4.78 0.66 -4.77
CA THR A 91 -4.40 1.02 -3.40
C THR A 91 -2.97 0.60 -3.15
N THR A 92 -2.14 1.51 -2.62
CA THR A 92 -0.79 1.18 -2.15
C THR A 92 -0.62 1.53 -0.68
N PHE A 93 0.18 0.73 0.02
CA PHE A 93 0.60 1.00 1.40
C PHE A 93 2.12 1.07 1.41
N LEU A 94 2.65 2.17 1.89
CA LEU A 94 4.08 2.49 1.90
C LEU A 94 4.54 2.78 3.32
N MET A 95 5.67 2.20 3.73
CA MET A 95 6.28 2.47 5.03
C MET A 95 7.79 2.23 4.96
N SER A 96 8.55 2.99 5.76
CA SER A 96 9.97 2.73 6.01
C SER A 96 10.16 1.74 7.16
N THR A 97 11.18 0.88 7.07
CA THR A 97 11.52 -0.11 8.09
C THR A 97 13.04 -0.32 8.15
N PRO A 98 13.64 -0.50 9.34
CA PRO A 98 15.02 -0.91 9.46
C PRO A 98 15.25 -2.41 9.20
N HIS A 99 14.18 -3.19 9.06
CA HIS A 99 14.25 -4.64 8.93
C HIS A 99 14.02 -5.09 7.49
N TYR A 100 15.01 -5.78 6.92
CA TYR A 100 14.85 -6.44 5.63
C TYR A 100 14.11 -7.77 5.81
N LYS A 101 12.85 -7.80 5.44
CA LYS A 101 11.97 -8.98 5.52
C LYS A 101 11.21 -9.14 4.19
N PRO A 102 11.88 -9.58 3.12
CA PRO A 102 11.22 -9.76 1.83
C PRO A 102 10.14 -10.84 1.92
N ASP A 103 9.04 -10.59 1.25
CA ASP A 103 7.90 -11.49 1.13
C ASP A 103 7.36 -11.37 -0.30
N PRO A 104 6.90 -12.47 -0.94
CA PRO A 104 6.34 -12.42 -2.31
C PRO A 104 5.17 -11.45 -2.48
N ALA A 105 4.44 -11.14 -1.42
CA ALA A 105 3.33 -10.18 -1.43
C ALA A 105 3.77 -8.72 -1.32
N VAL A 106 5.08 -8.45 -1.11
CA VAL A 106 5.60 -7.14 -0.75
C VAL A 106 6.78 -6.77 -1.63
N HIS A 107 6.78 -5.54 -2.14
CA HIS A 107 7.95 -4.98 -2.81
C HIS A 107 8.86 -4.31 -1.78
N PHE A 108 10.13 -4.73 -1.74
CA PHE A 108 11.18 -4.11 -0.92
C PHE A 108 12.14 -3.29 -1.77
N PHE A 109 12.53 -2.12 -1.24
CA PHE A 109 13.49 -1.21 -1.86
C PHE A 109 14.46 -0.68 -0.78
N ASN A 110 15.66 -0.29 -1.18
CA ASN A 110 16.49 0.57 -0.35
C ASN A 110 15.78 1.91 -0.14
N HIS A 111 15.89 2.48 1.06
CA HIS A 111 15.36 3.83 1.31
C HIS A 111 16.11 4.84 0.42
N PRO A 112 15.42 5.76 -0.27
CA PRO A 112 16.04 6.59 -1.30
C PRO A 112 17.02 7.65 -0.78
N THR A 113 17.02 7.94 0.53
CA THR A 113 17.88 8.97 1.15
C THR A 113 18.64 8.49 2.37
N THR A 114 18.28 7.36 2.99
CA THR A 114 18.81 6.93 4.28
C THR A 114 19.41 5.53 4.18
N ALA A 115 20.72 5.44 4.23
CA ALA A 115 21.43 4.16 4.24
C ALA A 115 21.03 3.30 5.45
N GLY A 116 20.87 1.99 5.22
CA GLY A 116 20.47 1.02 6.26
C GLY A 116 18.97 0.98 6.54
N LEU A 117 18.18 1.86 5.96
CA LEU A 117 16.73 1.75 5.93
C LEU A 117 16.25 1.11 4.62
N TYR A 118 15.12 0.46 4.72
CA TYR A 118 14.35 -0.06 3.59
C TYR A 118 12.99 0.61 3.56
N MET A 119 12.38 0.63 2.41
CA MET A 119 10.94 0.86 2.30
C MET A 119 10.27 -0.41 1.77
N PHE A 120 9.05 -0.65 2.19
CA PHE A 120 8.21 -1.67 1.59
C PHE A 120 6.94 -1.08 1.04
N MET A 121 6.39 -1.76 0.04
CA MET A 121 5.17 -1.38 -0.65
C MET A 121 4.28 -2.60 -0.83
N LEU A 122 3.04 -2.48 -0.41
CA LEU A 122 1.93 -3.33 -0.85
C LEU A 122 1.20 -2.61 -1.98
N CYS A 123 0.81 -3.34 -3.00
CA CYS A 123 0.11 -2.79 -4.16
C CYS A 123 -1.06 -3.70 -4.57
N TYR A 124 -2.25 -3.13 -4.67
CA TYR A 124 -3.49 -3.81 -5.04
C TYR A 124 -4.13 -3.11 -6.23
N LYS A 125 -4.53 -3.89 -7.24
CA LYS A 125 -5.21 -3.37 -8.45
C LYS A 125 -6.63 -2.92 -8.16
N ASN A 126 -7.33 -3.62 -7.26
CA ASN A 126 -8.72 -3.38 -6.94
C ASN A 126 -8.84 -2.45 -5.71
N GLY A 127 -8.54 -1.17 -5.91
CA GLY A 127 -8.69 -0.12 -4.90
C GLY A 127 -10.01 0.65 -5.06
N GLY A 128 -9.94 1.90 -5.54
CA GLY A 128 -11.08 2.77 -5.78
C GLY A 128 -12.11 2.19 -6.71
N LEU A 129 -11.66 1.52 -7.77
CA LEU A 129 -12.55 0.89 -8.76
C LEU A 129 -13.55 -0.08 -8.10
N ALA A 130 -13.08 -0.92 -7.18
CA ALA A 130 -13.95 -1.86 -6.47
C ALA A 130 -14.93 -1.13 -5.53
N ARG A 131 -14.45 -0.10 -4.82
CA ARG A 131 -15.33 0.72 -3.95
C ARG A 131 -16.40 1.48 -4.75
N GLU A 132 -16.06 2.01 -5.91
CA GLU A 132 -16.98 2.69 -6.81
C GLU A 132 -18.04 1.73 -7.32
N GLN A 133 -17.68 0.51 -7.69
CA GLN A 133 -18.65 -0.50 -8.11
C GLN A 133 -19.67 -0.82 -7.01
N ILE A 134 -19.23 -0.97 -5.76
CA ILE A 134 -20.15 -1.20 -4.63
C ILE A 134 -21.02 0.03 -4.37
N ARG A 135 -20.45 1.23 -4.39
CA ARG A 135 -21.21 2.48 -4.29
C ARG A 135 -22.34 2.55 -5.33
N ASP A 136 -22.02 2.24 -6.58
CA ASP A 136 -22.97 2.32 -7.68
C ASP A 136 -24.08 1.26 -7.57
N ASN A 137 -23.78 0.09 -7.00
CA ASN A 137 -24.75 -0.98 -6.73
C ASN A 137 -25.73 -0.62 -5.60
N VAL A 138 -25.33 0.22 -4.65
CA VAL A 138 -26.24 0.70 -3.57
C VAL A 138 -27.30 1.65 -4.11
N GLY A 139 -27.02 2.27 -5.24
CA GLY A 139 -27.95 3.17 -5.93
C GLY A 139 -27.93 4.61 -5.40
N PRO A 140 -28.58 5.51 -6.10
CA PRO A 140 -28.66 6.91 -5.71
C PRO A 140 -29.60 7.10 -4.53
N VAL A 141 -29.27 8.02 -3.63
CA VAL A 141 -30.22 8.54 -2.63
C VAL A 141 -31.25 9.41 -3.36
N ALA A 142 -32.52 9.10 -3.22
CA ALA A 142 -33.57 9.97 -3.74
C ALA A 142 -34.02 11.02 -2.68
N PRO A 143 -34.18 12.29 -3.00
CA PRO A 143 -33.86 12.96 -4.26
C PRO A 143 -32.36 13.05 -4.48
N VAL A 144 -31.89 13.07 -5.72
CA VAL A 144 -30.51 13.00 -6.13
C VAL A 144 -29.58 13.85 -5.24
N SER A 145 -28.87 13.21 -4.33
CA SER A 145 -27.86 13.88 -3.51
C SER A 145 -26.64 14.21 -4.40
N PRO A 146 -26.05 15.41 -4.29
CA PRO A 146 -24.80 15.73 -4.95
C PRO A 146 -23.64 14.87 -4.42
N ASP A 147 -23.76 14.31 -3.22
CA ASP A 147 -22.79 13.34 -2.66
C ASP A 147 -23.22 11.91 -3.00
N THR A 148 -22.61 11.37 -4.04
CA THR A 148 -22.83 9.99 -4.49
C THR A 148 -22.35 8.93 -3.50
N TRP A 149 -21.55 9.30 -2.48
CA TRP A 149 -21.03 8.41 -1.45
C TRP A 149 -21.87 8.37 -0.18
N SER A 150 -22.89 9.24 -0.02
CA SER A 150 -23.60 9.39 1.25
C SER A 150 -24.25 8.10 1.76
N LEU A 151 -24.95 7.36 0.88
CA LEU A 151 -25.59 6.11 1.25
C LEU A 151 -24.58 4.99 1.53
N PHE A 152 -23.56 4.87 0.69
CA PHE A 152 -22.43 3.96 0.93
C PHE A 152 -21.78 4.23 2.30
N ASN A 153 -21.47 5.48 2.60
CA ASN A 153 -20.86 5.88 3.85
C ASN A 153 -21.75 5.59 5.05
N HIS A 154 -23.07 5.83 4.90
CA HIS A 154 -24.04 5.50 5.94
C HIS A 154 -23.99 4.02 6.28
N HIS A 155 -24.12 3.14 5.29
CA HIS A 155 -24.06 1.70 5.52
C HIS A 155 -22.70 1.25 6.07
N ALA A 156 -21.59 1.77 5.53
CA ALA A 156 -20.24 1.42 5.98
C ALA A 156 -19.99 1.76 7.46
N THR A 157 -20.53 2.89 7.94
CA THR A 157 -20.28 3.35 9.32
C THR A 157 -21.27 2.80 10.35
N HIS A 158 -22.51 2.43 9.95
CA HIS A 158 -23.53 1.94 10.86
C HIS A 158 -23.59 0.41 10.95
N ALA A 159 -23.08 -0.32 9.95
CA ALA A 159 -22.96 -1.76 10.04
C ALA A 159 -21.95 -2.17 11.13
N PRO A 160 -22.21 -3.25 11.87
CA PRO A 160 -21.27 -3.73 12.88
C PRO A 160 -19.97 -4.23 12.25
N PRO A 161 -18.80 -4.08 12.92
CA PRO A 161 -17.53 -4.59 12.46
C PRO A 161 -17.59 -6.06 12.09
N LEU A 162 -17.11 -6.40 10.87
CA LEU A 162 -17.16 -7.75 10.28
C LEU A 162 -18.57 -8.35 10.19
N GLY A 163 -19.61 -7.52 10.20
CA GLY A 163 -21.00 -7.95 10.25
C GLY A 163 -21.43 -8.65 11.55
N ALA A 164 -20.56 -8.70 12.57
CA ALA A 164 -20.79 -9.41 13.82
C ALA A 164 -21.49 -8.53 14.84
N LYS A 165 -22.71 -8.91 15.25
CA LYS A 165 -23.50 -8.20 16.28
C LYS A 165 -22.98 -8.47 17.70
N ASP A 166 -22.43 -9.65 17.93
CA ASP A 166 -21.86 -10.11 19.20
C ASP A 166 -20.59 -10.97 18.95
N PRO A 167 -19.79 -11.29 20.00
CA PRO A 167 -18.53 -12.02 19.85
C PRO A 167 -18.66 -13.46 19.31
N SER A 168 -19.85 -14.05 19.35
CA SER A 168 -20.14 -15.40 18.86
C SER A 168 -20.70 -15.40 17.43
N SER A 169 -21.12 -14.23 16.94
CA SER A 169 -21.67 -14.10 15.60
C SER A 169 -20.64 -14.49 14.54
N PRO A 170 -21.07 -15.17 13.45
CA PRO A 170 -20.22 -15.37 12.30
C PRO A 170 -19.76 -14.05 11.67
N LEU A 171 -18.52 -14.05 11.16
CA LEU A 171 -17.92 -12.90 10.51
C LEU A 171 -18.20 -12.89 9.02
N LYS A 172 -18.54 -11.74 8.45
CA LYS A 172 -18.74 -11.55 7.00
C LYS A 172 -17.42 -11.09 6.38
N ILE A 173 -16.85 -11.91 5.51
CA ILE A 173 -15.60 -11.62 4.81
C ILE A 173 -15.80 -11.74 3.31
N THR A 174 -15.29 -10.79 2.55
CA THR A 174 -15.41 -10.77 1.09
C THR A 174 -14.13 -10.37 0.41
N LEU A 175 -13.98 -10.81 -0.84
CA LEU A 175 -13.01 -10.28 -1.78
C LEU A 175 -13.78 -9.71 -2.98
N TYR A 176 -13.50 -8.44 -3.31
CA TYR A 176 -14.13 -7.73 -4.44
C TYR A 176 -13.06 -7.41 -5.48
N PHE A 177 -13.00 -8.21 -6.52
CA PHE A 177 -12.02 -8.08 -7.58
C PHE A 177 -12.69 -7.86 -8.95
N PRO A 178 -13.08 -6.62 -9.28
CA PRO A 178 -13.51 -6.28 -10.63
C PRO A 178 -12.49 -6.67 -11.72
N ARG A 179 -11.22 -6.76 -11.35
CA ARG A 179 -10.11 -7.23 -12.18
C ARG A 179 -9.34 -8.32 -11.43
N PRO A 180 -8.63 -9.22 -12.13
CA PRO A 180 -7.74 -10.17 -11.46
C PRO A 180 -6.79 -9.42 -10.53
N GLU A 181 -6.68 -9.87 -9.27
CA GLU A 181 -5.78 -9.28 -8.29
C GLU A 181 -4.42 -9.97 -8.34
N ILE A 182 -3.38 -9.29 -7.83
CA ILE A 182 -2.01 -9.80 -7.77
C ILE A 182 -1.66 -10.34 -6.39
N VAL A 183 -2.28 -9.81 -5.34
CA VAL A 183 -2.06 -10.22 -3.94
C VAL A 183 -3.38 -10.24 -3.19
N PRO A 184 -3.97 -11.43 -2.97
CA PRO A 184 -3.59 -12.74 -3.51
C PRO A 184 -3.79 -12.82 -5.03
N ASN A 185 -3.11 -13.75 -5.70
CA ASN A 185 -3.26 -13.95 -7.15
C ASN A 185 -4.58 -14.68 -7.46
N VAL A 186 -5.65 -13.90 -7.51
CA VAL A 186 -7.04 -14.38 -7.62
C VAL A 186 -7.71 -13.78 -8.85
N ARG A 187 -8.49 -14.60 -9.56
CA ARG A 187 -9.28 -14.17 -10.74
C ARG A 187 -10.29 -13.09 -10.35
N ALA A 188 -10.74 -12.32 -11.34
CA ALA A 188 -11.84 -11.38 -11.15
C ALA A 188 -13.08 -12.11 -10.64
N GLY A 189 -13.78 -11.50 -9.69
CA GLY A 189 -14.98 -12.03 -9.07
C GLY A 189 -15.35 -11.33 -7.77
N THR A 190 -16.50 -11.67 -7.25
CA THR A 190 -16.95 -11.29 -5.92
C THR A 190 -17.12 -12.56 -5.09
N TYR A 191 -16.35 -12.67 -4.03
CA TYR A 191 -16.27 -13.87 -3.19
C TYR A 191 -16.76 -13.52 -1.79
N ARG A 192 -17.99 -13.92 -1.42
CA ARG A 192 -18.60 -13.66 -0.11
C ARG A 192 -18.63 -14.91 0.73
N PHE A 193 -18.06 -14.82 1.93
CA PHE A 193 -18.03 -15.93 2.89
C PHE A 193 -18.51 -15.47 4.25
N THR A 194 -19.04 -16.43 4.99
CA THR A 194 -19.28 -16.31 6.40
C THR A 194 -18.29 -17.21 7.13
N TYR A 195 -17.52 -16.66 8.05
CA TYR A 195 -16.54 -17.38 8.86
C TYR A 195 -17.03 -17.52 10.29
N THR A 196 -17.07 -18.74 10.80
CA THR A 196 -17.47 -19.04 12.18
C THR A 196 -16.21 -19.27 13.04
N PRO A 197 -15.85 -18.32 13.94
CA PRO A 197 -14.58 -18.40 14.69
C PRO A 197 -14.42 -19.63 15.58
N ILE A 198 -15.52 -20.15 16.15
CA ILE A 198 -15.49 -21.26 17.13
C ILE A 198 -14.90 -22.55 16.52
N ASN A 199 -15.19 -22.82 15.26
CA ASN A 199 -14.75 -24.04 14.56
C ASN A 199 -13.93 -23.75 13.30
N ALA A 200 -13.54 -22.50 13.08
CA ALA A 200 -12.80 -22.02 11.91
C ALA A 200 -13.43 -22.44 10.57
N SER A 201 -14.77 -22.54 10.49
CA SER A 201 -15.45 -22.99 9.28
C SER A 201 -15.86 -21.83 8.38
N LEU A 202 -15.72 -22.05 7.06
CA LEU A 202 -16.21 -21.15 6.02
C LEU A 202 -17.50 -21.69 5.42
N SER A 203 -18.43 -20.80 5.09
CA SER A 203 -19.63 -21.11 4.32
C SER A 203 -19.94 -19.97 3.35
N THR A 204 -20.51 -20.33 2.19
CA THR A 204 -21.10 -19.39 1.24
C THR A 204 -22.56 -19.19 1.60
N SER A 205 -22.84 -18.38 2.61
CA SER A 205 -24.19 -18.20 3.15
C SER A 205 -24.95 -17.09 2.42
N ASN A 206 -26.28 -17.27 2.30
CA ASN A 206 -27.22 -16.23 1.85
C ASN A 206 -27.60 -15.24 2.96
N SER A 207 -26.87 -15.19 4.07
CA SER A 207 -27.16 -14.33 5.23
C SER A 207 -26.74 -12.86 5.05
N TRP A 208 -26.39 -12.46 3.83
CA TRP A 208 -25.96 -11.12 3.50
C TRP A 208 -27.15 -10.24 3.16
N ASP A 209 -27.22 -9.09 3.83
CA ASP A 209 -28.17 -8.02 3.48
C ASP A 209 -27.54 -7.15 2.38
N LEU A 210 -27.83 -7.51 1.15
CA LEU A 210 -27.25 -6.85 -0.02
C LEU A 210 -28.16 -5.72 -0.52
N PRO A 211 -27.59 -4.60 -0.96
CA PRO A 211 -26.13 -4.31 -1.07
C PRO A 211 -25.53 -3.68 0.18
N SER A 212 -26.25 -3.51 1.27
CA SER A 212 -25.86 -2.75 2.46
C SER A 212 -24.59 -3.29 3.14
N ASP A 213 -24.52 -4.61 3.30
CA ASP A 213 -23.37 -5.28 3.93
C ASP A 213 -22.07 -5.09 3.12
N ASP A 214 -22.16 -5.03 1.79
CA ASP A 214 -21.01 -4.86 0.92
C ASP A 214 -20.26 -3.54 1.17
N CYS A 215 -20.97 -2.49 1.62
CA CYS A 215 -20.39 -1.16 1.84
C CYS A 215 -19.30 -1.16 2.92
N ARG A 216 -19.52 -1.86 4.03
CA ARG A 216 -18.50 -2.00 5.08
C ARG A 216 -17.50 -3.09 4.72
N ALA A 217 -17.98 -4.21 4.25
CA ALA A 217 -17.17 -5.39 3.96
C ALA A 217 -16.06 -5.13 2.91
N ILE A 218 -16.31 -4.30 1.88
CA ILE A 218 -15.26 -3.91 0.93
C ILE A 218 -14.14 -3.11 1.59
N LEU A 219 -14.48 -2.16 2.46
CA LEU A 219 -13.48 -1.37 3.19
C LEU A 219 -12.69 -2.25 4.15
N GLU A 220 -13.38 -3.09 4.91
CA GLU A 220 -12.75 -4.02 5.85
C GLU A 220 -11.81 -4.99 5.14
N SER A 221 -12.23 -5.63 4.06
CA SER A 221 -11.40 -6.59 3.34
C SER A 221 -10.14 -5.95 2.75
N GLN A 222 -10.24 -4.76 2.18
CA GLN A 222 -9.07 -4.04 1.67
C GLN A 222 -8.10 -3.65 2.80
N LEU A 223 -8.59 -3.11 3.91
CA LEU A 223 -7.77 -2.70 5.04
C LEU A 223 -7.19 -3.90 5.81
N LEU A 224 -7.97 -4.97 5.99
CA LEU A 224 -7.49 -6.24 6.56
C LEU A 224 -6.38 -6.84 5.72
N SER A 225 -6.50 -6.80 4.40
CA SER A 225 -5.45 -7.30 3.49
C SER A 225 -4.13 -6.51 3.66
N LEU A 226 -4.20 -5.18 3.80
CA LEU A 226 -3.04 -4.35 4.14
C LEU A 226 -2.44 -4.76 5.50
N ARG A 227 -3.26 -4.89 6.53
CA ARG A 227 -2.82 -5.27 7.88
C ARG A 227 -2.24 -6.68 7.92
N LEU A 228 -2.88 -7.66 7.28
CA LEU A 228 -2.42 -9.05 7.25
C LEU A 228 -0.99 -9.16 6.70
N ARG A 229 -0.69 -8.44 5.62
CA ARG A 229 0.61 -8.53 4.95
C ARG A 229 1.68 -7.63 5.57
N SER A 230 1.30 -6.56 6.24
CA SER A 230 2.24 -5.67 6.91
C SER A 230 2.58 -6.08 8.36
N ARG A 231 1.76 -6.90 9.02
CA ARG A 231 1.87 -7.22 10.46
C ARG A 231 3.24 -7.74 10.91
N ASN A 232 3.93 -8.48 10.04
CA ASN A 232 5.26 -9.02 10.36
C ASN A 232 6.40 -8.03 10.09
N ILE A 233 6.12 -6.91 9.43
CA ILE A 233 7.09 -5.89 9.01
C ILE A 233 6.96 -4.67 9.90
N VAL A 234 5.74 -4.34 10.31
CA VAL A 234 5.46 -3.25 11.24
C VAL A 234 5.89 -3.66 12.66
N ALA A 235 6.58 -2.78 13.34
CA ALA A 235 7.00 -2.99 14.72
C ALA A 235 6.03 -2.35 15.73
N PRO A 236 6.03 -2.78 17.00
CA PRO A 236 5.38 -2.01 18.06
C PRO A 236 6.00 -0.61 18.19
N PRO A 237 5.23 0.38 18.68
CA PRO A 237 5.76 1.73 18.94
C PRO A 237 6.95 1.68 19.90
N THR A 238 7.91 2.59 19.74
CA THR A 238 9.06 2.70 20.65
C THR A 238 9.27 4.18 21.01
N PRO A 239 9.18 4.59 22.28
CA PRO A 239 8.85 3.78 23.47
C PRO A 239 7.40 3.25 23.47
N ASN A 240 7.14 2.16 24.20
CA ASN A 240 5.81 1.52 24.28
C ASN A 240 5.36 1.31 25.72
N PRO A 241 5.10 2.40 26.49
CA PRO A 241 4.70 2.31 27.88
C PRO A 241 3.34 1.63 28.07
N HIS A 242 2.47 1.67 27.05
CA HIS A 242 1.12 1.10 27.09
C HIS A 242 1.04 -0.30 26.47
N LYS A 243 2.17 -0.90 26.10
CA LYS A 243 2.24 -2.24 25.46
C LYS A 243 1.31 -2.38 24.25
N LEU A 244 1.25 -1.34 23.43
CA LEU A 244 0.44 -1.34 22.22
C LEU A 244 0.96 -2.39 21.23
N PRO A 245 0.07 -3.05 20.48
CA PRO A 245 0.45 -3.99 19.42
C PRO A 245 1.18 -3.29 18.28
N ALA A 246 1.81 -4.10 17.40
CA ALA A 246 2.46 -3.61 16.20
C ALA A 246 1.45 -2.90 15.30
N GLN A 247 1.69 -1.63 15.02
CA GLN A 247 0.83 -0.76 14.22
C GLN A 247 1.58 0.49 13.77
N PRO A 248 1.11 1.22 12.73
CA PRO A 248 1.68 2.51 12.37
C PRO A 248 1.62 3.52 13.50
N ARG A 249 2.57 4.48 13.51
CA ARG A 249 2.47 5.65 14.37
C ARG A 249 1.37 6.59 13.88
N ARG A 250 1.46 7.03 12.64
CA ARG A 250 0.44 7.79 11.90
C ARG A 250 0.13 7.10 10.59
N ILE A 251 -1.10 7.23 10.15
CA ILE A 251 -1.53 6.79 8.82
C ILE A 251 -1.86 8.03 8.01
N TYR A 252 -1.11 8.29 6.94
CA TYR A 252 -1.36 9.38 6.01
C TYR A 252 -2.14 8.86 4.80
N LEU A 253 -3.36 9.31 4.63
CA LEU A 253 -4.19 9.00 3.47
C LEU A 253 -3.91 10.02 2.35
N VAL A 254 -3.68 9.51 1.13
CA VAL A 254 -3.50 10.32 -0.08
C VAL A 254 -4.40 9.81 -1.20
N GLY A 255 -4.58 10.61 -2.25
CA GLY A 255 -5.43 10.28 -3.39
C GLY A 255 -6.91 10.57 -3.15
N GLY A 256 -7.75 10.30 -4.16
CA GLY A 256 -9.17 10.68 -4.15
C GLY A 256 -9.97 10.11 -2.98
N GLY A 257 -9.70 8.86 -2.60
CA GLY A 257 -10.36 8.19 -1.47
C GLY A 257 -10.06 8.81 -0.09
N SER A 258 -8.99 9.61 0.04
CA SER A 258 -8.62 10.28 1.30
C SER A 258 -9.64 11.33 1.77
N GLN A 259 -10.53 11.78 0.88
CA GLN A 259 -11.60 12.72 1.19
C GLN A 259 -12.78 12.03 1.89
N ASN A 260 -12.90 10.71 1.80
CA ASN A 260 -14.03 9.96 2.33
C ASN A 260 -13.85 9.67 3.82
N LYS A 261 -14.75 10.19 4.65
CA LYS A 261 -14.69 10.06 6.12
C LYS A 261 -14.86 8.62 6.61
N ALA A 262 -15.71 7.83 5.95
CA ALA A 262 -15.91 6.43 6.32
C ALA A 262 -14.64 5.61 6.08
N ILE A 263 -13.93 5.86 4.96
CA ILE A 263 -12.65 5.21 4.68
C ILE A 263 -11.61 5.61 5.73
N ALA A 264 -11.54 6.89 6.10
CA ALA A 264 -10.60 7.37 7.12
C ALA A 264 -10.88 6.76 8.50
N GLN A 265 -12.15 6.69 8.90
CA GLN A 265 -12.57 6.06 10.15
C GLN A 265 -12.18 4.58 10.18
N LEU A 266 -12.56 3.80 9.15
CA LEU A 266 -12.24 2.38 9.10
C LEU A 266 -10.73 2.11 8.99
N ALA A 267 -9.97 2.99 8.37
CA ALA A 267 -8.51 2.88 8.35
C ALA A 267 -7.93 2.92 9.78
N GLY A 268 -8.43 3.80 10.65
CA GLY A 268 -8.06 3.83 12.06
C GLY A 268 -8.52 2.59 12.83
N GLU A 269 -9.76 2.16 12.61
CA GLU A 269 -10.32 0.96 13.27
C GLU A 269 -9.52 -0.31 12.93
N VAL A 270 -9.15 -0.51 11.66
CA VAL A 270 -8.54 -1.74 11.16
C VAL A 270 -7.02 -1.72 11.25
N LEU A 271 -6.37 -0.64 10.79
CA LEU A 271 -4.90 -0.54 10.73
C LEU A 271 -4.29 0.01 12.03
N GLY A 272 -5.10 0.63 12.88
CA GLY A 272 -4.64 1.32 14.08
C GLY A 272 -4.16 2.73 13.78
N GLY A 273 -2.94 3.05 14.19
CA GLY A 273 -2.35 4.38 14.14
C GLY A 273 -2.37 5.05 15.52
N VAL A 274 -1.22 4.99 16.21
CA VAL A 274 -1.11 5.46 17.62
C VAL A 274 -1.55 6.91 17.78
N GLU A 275 -1.19 7.77 16.82
CA GLU A 275 -1.51 9.19 16.84
C GLU A 275 -2.75 9.54 15.99
N GLY A 276 -3.26 8.57 15.21
CA GLY A 276 -4.46 8.75 14.39
C GLY A 276 -4.23 8.65 12.89
N VAL A 277 -5.29 8.98 12.15
CA VAL A 277 -5.35 8.98 10.69
C VAL A 277 -5.39 10.42 10.19
N TYR A 278 -4.52 10.72 9.25
CA TYR A 278 -4.32 12.05 8.71
C TYR A 278 -4.54 12.05 7.19
N ARG A 279 -5.03 13.12 6.64
CA ARG A 279 -5.01 13.38 5.21
C ARG A 279 -3.79 14.22 4.90
N LEU A 280 -3.02 13.79 3.92
CA LEU A 280 -1.93 14.57 3.35
C LEU A 280 -2.45 15.25 2.07
N ASP A 281 -2.47 16.56 2.08
CA ASP A 281 -2.97 17.40 0.98
C ASP A 281 -1.78 18.11 0.28
N VAL A 282 -1.05 17.34 -0.50
CA VAL A 282 0.07 17.84 -1.33
C VAL A 282 -0.30 17.86 -2.82
N GLY A 283 -1.58 17.87 -3.13
CA GLY A 283 -2.11 17.73 -4.48
C GLY A 283 -1.92 16.32 -5.06
N GLY A 284 -2.24 16.16 -6.35
CA GLY A 284 -2.14 14.85 -7.03
C GLY A 284 -0.72 14.39 -7.35
N ASN A 285 0.32 15.14 -6.97
CA ASN A 285 1.70 14.98 -7.43
C ASN A 285 2.70 14.69 -6.31
N ALA A 286 2.32 13.87 -5.32
CA ALA A 286 3.19 13.52 -4.19
C ALA A 286 4.56 12.98 -4.64
N CYS A 287 4.60 12.13 -5.67
CA CYS A 287 5.87 11.60 -6.17
C CYS A 287 6.77 12.68 -6.79
N ALA A 288 6.21 13.63 -7.54
CA ALA A 288 6.97 14.75 -8.09
C ALA A 288 7.50 15.67 -6.98
N LEU A 289 6.67 15.93 -5.95
CA LEU A 289 7.07 16.71 -4.79
C LEU A 289 8.21 16.05 -4.01
N GLY A 290 8.10 14.74 -3.74
CA GLY A 290 9.16 13.98 -3.06
C GLY A 290 10.47 13.97 -3.86
N SER A 291 10.39 13.86 -5.19
CA SER A 291 11.56 13.99 -6.06
C SER A 291 12.20 15.37 -5.99
N ALA A 292 11.39 16.44 -5.96
CA ALA A 292 11.86 17.81 -5.81
C ALA A 292 12.55 18.02 -4.44
N TYR A 293 11.97 17.53 -3.37
CA TYR A 293 12.59 17.59 -2.03
C TYR A 293 13.91 16.82 -1.99
N LYS A 294 13.97 15.64 -2.66
CA LYS A 294 15.21 14.89 -2.77
C LYS A 294 16.29 15.67 -3.52
N ALA A 295 15.93 16.37 -4.60
CA ALA A 295 16.85 17.20 -5.34
C ALA A 295 17.35 18.40 -4.50
N VAL A 296 16.46 19.06 -3.75
CA VAL A 296 16.82 20.13 -2.80
C VAL A 296 17.81 19.60 -1.77
N TRP A 297 17.51 18.46 -1.14
CA TRP A 297 18.40 17.85 -0.17
C TRP A 297 19.76 17.48 -0.77
N ALA A 298 19.79 16.93 -1.98
CA ALA A 298 21.03 16.57 -2.65
C ALA A 298 21.95 17.79 -2.88
N VAL A 299 21.39 18.97 -3.16
CA VAL A 299 22.14 20.18 -3.49
C VAL A 299 22.50 21.01 -2.24
N GLU A 300 21.58 21.10 -1.27
CA GLU A 300 21.67 22.09 -0.19
C GLU A 300 22.10 21.51 1.17
N ARG A 301 22.11 20.19 1.32
CA ARG A 301 22.49 19.56 2.60
C ARG A 301 23.91 19.88 3.02
N LYS A 302 24.10 20.07 4.30
CA LYS A 302 25.43 20.12 4.93
C LYS A 302 26.00 18.69 5.05
N LEU A 303 27.28 18.62 5.37
CA LEU A 303 27.93 17.34 5.64
C LEU A 303 27.18 16.59 6.77
N ASN A 304 26.78 15.35 6.50
CA ASN A 304 25.99 14.47 7.39
C ASN A 304 24.55 14.97 7.72
N GLU A 305 24.04 15.98 7.04
CA GLU A 305 22.66 16.40 7.22
C GLU A 305 21.71 15.43 6.51
N THR A 306 20.80 14.84 7.27
CA THR A 306 19.83 13.88 6.75
C THR A 306 18.71 14.60 5.96
N PHE A 307 17.99 13.82 5.14
CA PHE A 307 16.82 14.33 4.44
C PHE A 307 15.77 14.86 5.42
N GLU A 308 15.50 14.11 6.49
CA GLU A 308 14.53 14.46 7.52
C GLU A 308 14.92 15.76 8.26
N GLN A 309 16.21 15.96 8.51
CA GLN A 309 16.70 17.19 9.15
C GLN A 309 16.50 18.40 8.25
N LEU A 310 16.95 18.33 6.99
CA LEU A 310 16.86 19.48 6.08
C LEU A 310 15.41 19.78 5.72
N ILE A 311 14.66 18.78 5.23
CA ILE A 311 13.29 18.98 4.79
C ILE A 311 12.38 19.24 5.98
N GLY A 312 12.55 18.50 7.09
CA GLY A 312 11.77 18.70 8.32
C GLY A 312 11.91 20.09 8.92
N SER A 313 13.08 20.74 8.79
CA SER A 313 13.27 22.13 9.25
C SER A 313 12.50 23.17 8.44
N ARG A 314 12.09 22.83 7.22
CA ARG A 314 11.37 23.69 6.27
C ARG A 314 9.90 23.29 6.10
N TRP A 315 9.53 22.10 6.58
CA TRP A 315 8.19 21.56 6.46
C TRP A 315 7.22 22.23 7.44
N ARG A 316 6.08 22.68 6.93
CA ARG A 316 4.99 23.22 7.72
C ARG A 316 3.83 22.24 7.69
N GLU A 317 3.79 21.38 8.69
CA GLU A 317 2.81 20.28 8.76
C GLU A 317 1.37 20.80 8.68
N GLU A 318 1.08 21.89 9.37
CA GLU A 318 -0.25 22.50 9.45
C GLU A 318 -0.83 22.96 8.10
N GLU A 319 0.03 23.19 7.10
CA GLU A 319 -0.40 23.60 5.75
C GLU A 319 -0.87 22.39 4.93
N PHE A 320 -0.34 21.19 5.20
CA PHE A 320 -0.50 20.03 4.33
C PHE A 320 -1.13 18.83 5.00
N VAL A 321 -1.17 18.78 6.35
CA VAL A 321 -1.59 17.62 7.10
C VAL A 321 -2.78 17.95 7.98
N LYS A 322 -3.87 17.17 7.84
CA LYS A 322 -5.07 17.34 8.65
C LYS A 322 -5.47 16.01 9.26
N LYS A 323 -5.64 15.96 10.59
CA LYS A 323 -6.24 14.80 11.27
C LYS A 323 -7.68 14.62 10.78
N VAL A 324 -8.03 13.42 10.32
CA VAL A 324 -9.34 13.13 9.71
C VAL A 324 -10.10 12.02 10.44
N ALA A 325 -9.39 11.19 11.22
CA ALA A 325 -10.01 10.19 12.09
C ALA A 325 -9.10 9.85 13.27
N ASP A 326 -9.69 9.24 14.29
CA ASP A 326 -8.93 8.61 15.35
C ASP A 326 -8.27 7.33 14.83
N GLY A 327 -7.20 6.93 15.50
CA GLY A 327 -6.45 5.72 15.15
C GLY A 327 -6.85 4.53 16.00
N TYR A 328 -5.87 3.97 16.71
CA TYR A 328 -6.00 2.76 17.50
C TYR A 328 -7.10 2.84 18.57
N GLN A 329 -7.98 1.85 18.53
CA GLN A 329 -9.01 1.61 19.53
C GLN A 329 -8.92 0.13 19.94
N ALA A 330 -8.49 -0.14 21.19
CA ALA A 330 -8.13 -1.47 21.67
C ALA A 330 -9.19 -2.53 21.35
N GLY A 331 -10.45 -2.33 21.74
CA GLY A 331 -11.51 -3.31 21.53
C GLY A 331 -11.85 -3.58 20.05
N LEU A 332 -11.72 -2.58 19.19
CA LEU A 332 -11.92 -2.74 17.75
C LEU A 332 -10.71 -3.40 17.08
N PHE A 333 -9.51 -2.96 17.42
CA PHE A 333 -8.28 -3.52 16.88
C PHE A 333 -8.15 -5.01 17.15
N ASP A 334 -8.51 -5.44 18.39
CA ASP A 334 -8.51 -6.86 18.79
C ASP A 334 -9.61 -7.66 18.06
N LYS A 335 -10.78 -7.05 17.82
CA LYS A 335 -11.84 -7.68 17.02
C LYS A 335 -11.37 -7.97 15.60
N TYR A 336 -10.60 -7.08 15.00
CA TYR A 336 -10.03 -7.29 13.65
C TYR A 336 -8.88 -8.31 13.61
N GLU A 337 -8.27 -8.73 14.73
CA GLU A 337 -7.37 -9.90 14.71
C GLU A 337 -8.09 -11.17 14.24
N LYS A 338 -9.33 -11.40 14.71
CA LYS A 338 -10.16 -12.50 14.20
C LYS A 338 -10.52 -12.32 12.71
N GLY A 339 -10.66 -11.07 12.27
CA GLY A 339 -10.85 -10.72 10.87
C GLY A 339 -9.65 -11.10 9.99
N LEU A 340 -8.42 -10.99 10.51
CA LEU A 340 -7.21 -11.43 9.77
C LEU A 340 -7.19 -12.94 9.58
N GLU A 341 -7.56 -13.71 10.59
CA GLU A 341 -7.67 -15.18 10.49
C GLU A 341 -8.72 -15.57 9.46
N ALA A 342 -9.89 -14.94 9.52
CA ALA A 342 -10.99 -15.17 8.61
C ALA A 342 -10.62 -14.81 7.16
N LEU A 343 -9.97 -13.66 6.94
CA LEU A 343 -9.51 -13.24 5.61
C LEU A 343 -8.50 -14.23 5.03
N ASN A 344 -7.53 -14.65 5.83
CA ASN A 344 -6.55 -15.65 5.39
C ASN A 344 -7.22 -16.97 4.99
N ALA A 345 -8.20 -17.44 5.76
CA ALA A 345 -8.96 -18.65 5.44
C ALA A 345 -9.73 -18.49 4.12
N VAL A 346 -10.38 -17.36 3.89
CA VAL A 346 -11.11 -17.05 2.64
C VAL A 346 -10.14 -17.01 1.44
N GLU A 347 -9.00 -16.36 1.57
CA GLU A 347 -8.00 -16.32 0.49
C GLU A 347 -7.50 -17.71 0.12
N GLN A 348 -7.22 -18.56 1.10
CA GLN A 348 -6.79 -19.96 0.86
C GLN A 348 -7.89 -20.79 0.18
N GLU A 349 -9.13 -20.65 0.61
CA GLU A 349 -10.26 -21.35 -0.01
C GLU A 349 -10.46 -20.95 -1.47
N VAL A 350 -10.38 -19.65 -1.76
CA VAL A 350 -10.53 -19.14 -3.13
C VAL A 350 -9.38 -19.61 -4.03
N LEU A 351 -8.13 -19.56 -3.55
CA LEU A 351 -6.96 -20.05 -4.29
C LEU A 351 -7.07 -21.54 -4.57
N THR A 352 -7.39 -22.36 -3.55
CA THR A 352 -7.55 -23.81 -3.69
C THR A 352 -8.66 -24.17 -4.68
N THR A 353 -9.77 -23.43 -4.65
CA THR A 353 -10.87 -23.64 -5.60
C THR A 353 -10.45 -23.34 -7.04
N GLN A 354 -9.69 -22.25 -7.25
CA GLN A 354 -9.18 -21.90 -8.58
C GLN A 354 -8.17 -22.90 -9.13
N GLU A 355 -7.32 -23.48 -8.28
CA GLU A 355 -6.40 -24.54 -8.66
C GLU A 355 -7.14 -25.80 -9.11
N LYS A 356 -8.12 -26.26 -8.34
CA LYS A 356 -8.98 -27.40 -8.70
C LYS A 356 -9.72 -27.17 -10.02
N ASP A 357 -10.23 -25.98 -10.26
CA ASP A 357 -10.92 -25.64 -11.51
C ASP A 357 -9.96 -25.64 -12.70
N ALA A 358 -8.73 -25.19 -12.53
CA ALA A 358 -7.70 -25.23 -13.56
C ALA A 358 -7.29 -26.66 -13.90
N GLU A 359 -7.12 -27.52 -12.90
CA GLU A 359 -6.82 -28.96 -13.10
C GLU A 359 -7.96 -29.67 -13.85
N ARG A 360 -9.21 -29.42 -13.50
CA ARG A 360 -10.39 -29.98 -14.20
C ARG A 360 -10.46 -29.51 -15.65
N ALA A 361 -10.18 -28.24 -15.91
CA ALA A 361 -10.14 -27.70 -17.27
C ALA A 361 -8.98 -28.29 -18.10
N GLY A 362 -7.82 -28.52 -17.50
CA GLY A 362 -6.66 -29.15 -18.14
C GLY A 362 -6.90 -30.64 -18.48
N THR A 363 -7.59 -31.38 -17.62
CA THR A 363 -7.95 -32.78 -17.86
C THR A 363 -9.03 -32.97 -18.94
N THR A 364 -9.92 -31.99 -19.12
CA THR A 364 -10.94 -32.02 -20.22
C THR A 364 -10.34 -31.64 -21.57
N GLY A 365 -9.22 -30.91 -21.62
CA GLY A 365 -8.50 -30.56 -22.85
C GLY A 365 -7.65 -31.72 -23.43
N ALA A 366 -7.20 -32.64 -22.60
CA ALA A 366 -6.35 -33.77 -23.04
C ALA A 366 -7.14 -34.95 -23.68
N GLY A 367 -8.47 -34.90 -23.66
CA GLY A 367 -9.35 -35.96 -24.17
C GLY A 367 -9.86 -35.75 -25.61
N ARG A 368 -9.38 -34.76 -26.36
CA ARG A 368 -9.78 -34.56 -27.76
C ARG A 368 -8.58 -34.37 -28.69
N VAL A 369 -7.78 -35.40 -28.81
CA VAL A 369 -6.92 -35.61 -29.99
C VAL A 369 -7.03 -37.11 -30.31
N VAL A 370 -7.98 -37.44 -31.14
CA VAL A 370 -7.97 -38.63 -32.01
C VAL A 370 -8.33 -38.12 -33.40
#